data_44b3a39997aba226d7d81b149f801dc9
#
_entry.id   44b3a39997aba226d7d81b149f801dc9
#
_cell.length_a   1.000
_cell.length_b   1.000
_cell.length_c   1.000
_cell.angle_alpha   90.00
_cell.angle_beta   90.00
_cell.angle_gamma   90.00
#
_symmetry.space_group_name_H-M   'P 1'
#
loop_
_entity.id
_entity.type
_entity.pdbx_description
1 polymer ?
#
loop_
_entity_poly.entity_id
_entity_poly.type
_entity_poly.pdbx_seq_one_letter_code
_entity_poly.pdbx_strand_id
1 'polypeptide(L)' 'MKIGFIGLGVMGKPMAKNLVKAGYKLVVYDVKQEPVEELVALGAEKGANPADVAAKSDVIITM' A
#
# COMPACT_ATOMS: atom_id res chain seq x y z
N MET A 1 6.05 12.10 4.13
CA MET A 1 6.37 11.27 2.95
C MET A 1 5.29 10.22 2.76
N LYS A 2 4.84 10.05 1.55
CA LYS A 2 3.80 9.07 1.22
C LYS A 2 4.43 7.91 0.46
N ILE A 3 4.21 6.70 0.93
CA ILE A 3 4.82 5.50 0.37
C ILE A 3 3.77 4.73 -0.42
N GLY A 4 4.07 4.43 -1.67
CA GLY A 4 3.22 3.61 -2.52
C GLY A 4 3.66 2.16 -2.48
N PHE A 5 2.70 1.25 -2.38
CA PHE A 5 2.96 -0.18 -2.36
C PHE A 5 2.16 -0.84 -3.48
N ILE A 6 2.85 -1.44 -4.43
CA ILE A 6 2.22 -2.15 -5.54
C ILE A 6 2.55 -3.63 -5.43
N GLY A 7 1.54 -4.46 -5.29
CA GLY A 7 1.70 -5.88 -5.04
C GLY A 7 1.93 -6.16 -3.57
N LEU A 8 0.95 -6.73 -2.90
CA LEU A 8 1.04 -6.97 -1.46
C LEU A 8 1.45 -8.40 -1.14
N GLY A 9 0.79 -9.39 -1.71
CA GLY A 9 1.19 -10.78 -1.56
C GLY A 9 1.57 -11.22 -0.15
N VAL A 10 2.32 -12.31 -0.06
CA VAL A 10 2.74 -12.87 1.22
C VAL A 10 3.78 -11.99 1.91
N MET A 11 4.70 -11.40 1.14
CA MET A 11 5.80 -10.60 1.70
C MET A 11 5.44 -9.13 1.85
N GLY A 12 4.71 -8.56 0.90
CA GLY A 12 4.40 -7.14 0.91
C GLY A 12 3.40 -6.74 1.99
N LYS A 13 2.42 -7.58 2.28
CA LYS A 13 1.38 -7.28 3.26
C LYS A 13 1.93 -7.07 4.67
N PRO A 14 2.79 -7.94 5.22
CA PRO A 14 3.39 -7.68 6.53
C PRO A 14 4.23 -6.42 6.58
N MET A 15 5.00 -6.14 5.51
CA MET A 15 5.80 -4.93 5.45
C MET A 15 4.92 -3.69 5.45
N ALA A 16 3.85 -3.68 4.65
CA ALA A 16 2.92 -2.57 4.58
C ALA A 16 2.24 -2.33 5.93
N LYS A 17 1.83 -3.41 6.61
CA LYS A 17 1.24 -3.30 7.95
C LYS A 17 2.19 -2.65 8.94
N ASN A 18 3.46 -3.03 8.91
CA ASN A 18 4.46 -2.45 9.81
C ASN A 18 4.64 -0.97 9.54
N LEU A 19 4.66 -0.56 8.28
CA LEU A 19 4.79 0.85 7.91
C LEU A 19 3.59 1.67 8.37
N VAL A 20 2.38 1.14 8.23
CA VAL A 20 1.18 1.81 8.72
C VAL A 20 1.24 1.98 10.23
N LYS A 21 1.63 0.93 10.95
CA LYS A 21 1.75 0.98 12.41
C LYS A 21 2.81 1.97 12.87
N ALA A 22 3.86 2.15 12.05
CA ALA A 22 4.91 3.11 12.37
C ALA A 22 4.51 4.57 12.08
N GLY A 23 3.32 4.80 11.54
CA GLY A 23 2.81 6.14 11.30
C GLY A 23 3.04 6.69 9.90
N TYR A 24 3.55 5.87 8.98
CA TYR A 24 3.72 6.29 7.59
C TYR A 24 2.39 6.29 6.85
N LYS A 25 2.24 7.25 5.93
CA LYS A 25 1.08 7.27 5.05
C LYS A 25 1.35 6.37 3.86
N LEU A 26 0.47 5.41 3.62
CA LEU A 26 0.60 4.44 2.54
C LEU A 26 -0.54 4.56 1.53
N VAL A 27 -0.18 4.37 0.26
CA VAL A 27 -1.13 4.11 -0.82
C VAL A 27 -0.84 2.70 -1.31
N VAL A 28 -1.83 1.82 -1.30
CA VAL A 28 -1.65 0.41 -1.63
C VAL A 28 -2.49 -0.01 -2.81
N TYR A 29 -1.95 -0.93 -3.61
CA TYR A 29 -2.65 -1.53 -4.72
C TYR A 29 -2.22 -2.98 -4.89
N ASP A 30 -3.16 -3.86 -5.15
CA ASP A 30 -2.91 -5.25 -5.55
C ASP A 30 -4.06 -5.67 -6.47
N VAL A 31 -3.80 -6.65 -7.32
CA VAL A 31 -4.85 -7.25 -8.16
C VAL A 31 -5.89 -7.97 -7.32
N LYS A 32 -5.53 -8.42 -6.13
CA LYS A 32 -6.46 -9.01 -5.16
C LYS A 32 -6.92 -7.94 -4.19
N GLN A 33 -8.22 -7.90 -3.92
CA GLN A 33 -8.78 -6.87 -3.04
C GLN A 33 -8.60 -7.16 -1.56
N GLU A 34 -8.55 -8.43 -1.16
CA GLU A 34 -8.46 -8.78 0.25
C GLU A 34 -7.32 -8.12 1.00
N PRO A 35 -6.04 -8.22 0.55
CA PRO A 35 -4.96 -7.57 1.26
C PRO A 35 -5.06 -6.05 1.24
N VAL A 36 -5.61 -5.48 0.17
CA VAL A 36 -5.80 -4.03 0.09
C VAL A 36 -6.82 -3.57 1.12
N GLU A 37 -7.93 -4.29 1.26
CA GLU A 37 -8.98 -3.94 2.22
C GLU A 37 -8.47 -4.02 3.66
N GLU A 38 -7.65 -5.00 4.00
CA GLU A 38 -7.07 -5.11 5.32
C GLU A 38 -6.20 -3.90 5.66
N LEU A 39 -5.40 -3.45 4.71
CA LEU A 39 -4.54 -2.30 4.91
C LEU A 39 -5.32 -0.99 4.97
N VAL A 40 -6.35 -0.87 4.17
CA VAL A 40 -7.24 0.31 4.24
C VAL A 40 -7.92 0.38 5.60
N ALA A 41 -8.32 -0.75 6.16
CA ALA A 41 -8.91 -0.79 7.49
C ALA A 41 -7.92 -0.35 8.57
N LEU A 42 -6.61 -0.48 8.31
CA LEU A 42 -5.57 -0.01 9.23
C LEU A 42 -5.17 1.44 9.00
N GLY A 43 -5.71 2.08 7.98
CA GLY A 43 -5.46 3.49 7.70
C GLY A 43 -4.73 3.80 6.38
N ALA A 44 -4.39 2.78 5.59
CA ALA A 44 -3.78 3.01 4.28
C ALA A 44 -4.82 3.50 3.27
N GLU A 45 -4.36 4.20 2.26
CA GLU A 45 -5.20 4.66 1.17
C GLU A 45 -5.20 3.63 0.04
N LYS A 46 -6.35 3.42 -0.60
CA LYS A 46 -6.45 2.50 -1.72
C LYS A 46 -6.12 3.22 -3.02
N GLY A 47 -5.17 2.67 -3.79
CA GLY A 47 -4.91 3.13 -5.14
C GLY A 47 -5.81 2.42 -6.14
N ALA A 48 -6.29 3.13 -7.16
CA ALA A 48 -7.18 2.56 -8.17
C ALA A 48 -6.42 1.66 -9.15
N ASN A 49 -5.15 1.96 -9.40
CA ASN A 49 -4.28 1.22 -10.30
C ASN A 49 -2.83 1.61 -10.00
N PRO A 50 -1.82 0.94 -10.60
CA PRO A 50 -0.43 1.31 -10.36
C PRO A 50 -0.09 2.76 -10.68
N ALA A 51 -0.66 3.32 -11.73
CA ALA A 51 -0.40 4.72 -12.09
C ALA A 51 -0.94 5.67 -11.03
N ASP A 52 -2.09 5.37 -10.44
CA ASP A 52 -2.68 6.16 -9.37
C ASP A 52 -1.79 6.14 -8.12
N VAL A 53 -1.26 4.96 -7.78
CA VAL A 53 -0.32 4.84 -6.67
C VAL A 53 0.92 5.69 -6.91
N ALA A 54 1.48 5.64 -8.12
CA ALA A 54 2.65 6.42 -8.48
C ALA A 54 2.38 7.92 -8.37
N ALA A 55 1.20 8.37 -8.83
CA ALA A 55 0.84 9.78 -8.79
C ALA A 55 0.69 10.31 -7.37
N LYS A 56 0.31 9.45 -6.42
CA LYS A 56 0.04 9.84 -5.03
C LYS A 56 1.22 9.61 -4.09
N SER A 57 2.30 9.03 -4.58
CA SER A 57 3.40 8.57 -3.70
C SER A 57 4.70 9.28 -4.00
N ASP A 58 5.50 9.47 -2.96
CA ASP A 58 6.87 9.99 -3.08
C ASP A 58 7.86 8.86 -3.34
N VAL A 59 7.61 7.70 -2.77
CA VAL A 59 8.43 6.50 -2.94
C VAL A 59 7.51 5.33 -3.27
N ILE A 60 7.92 4.48 -4.19
CA ILE A 60 7.13 3.33 -4.62
C ILE A 60 7.90 2.04 -4.34
N ILE A 61 7.24 1.10 -3.68
CA ILE A 61 7.77 -0.23 -3.43
C ILE A 61 6.93 -1.21 -4.23
N THR A 62 7.58 -1.99 -5.08
CA THR A 62 6.92 -3.05 -5.86
C THR A 62 7.38 -4.40 -5.35
N MET A 63 6.43 -5.32 -5.16
CA MET A 63 6.72 -6.66 -4.67
C MET A 63 6.27 -7.76 -5.65
#